data_679990590ff443ba7ca50ffc2bca91ba
#
_entry.id   679990590ff443ba7ca50ffc2bca91ba
#
_cell.length_a   1.000
_cell.length_b   1.000
_cell.length_c   1.000
_cell.angle_alpha   90.00
_cell.angle_beta   90.00
_cell.angle_gamma   90.00
#
_symmetry.space_group_name_H-M   'P 1'
#
loop_
_entity.id
_entity.type
_entity.pdbx_description
1 polymer ?
#
loop_
_entity_poly.entity_id
_entity_poly.type
_entity_poly.pdbx_seq_one_letter_code
_entity_poly.pdbx_strand_id
1 'polypeptide(L)'
;MSENKVAVKPGKPWGATPRERAFDLGAILLAALGSFALVAMSELKGKLAYAGVFFILIIMINFIHNYFSRGIASAKDSIASTFAVAGVLITLLPITSIMFAIFERGKAGLNFNLFTTDMKLNGPNDPIGQGGLLHALTGSGIMVGIALIISLPIGILTAIYLTEIKGYFTRPIKFLVQAMSGVPSIVAGLFILSAIVFPITKTPSGLMAGLALSILMIPTIARTSEEVLLLIPPDLRE
;
A
#
# COMPACT_ATOMS: atom_id res chain seq x y z
N MET A 1 -9.29 55.27 -15.50
CA MET A 1 -9.99 54.00 -15.88
C MET A 1 -9.12 52.84 -15.46
N SER A 2 -9.39 52.24 -14.30
CA SER A 2 -8.67 51.07 -13.79
C SER A 2 -9.34 49.82 -14.34
N GLU A 3 -8.68 49.12 -15.25
CA GLU A 3 -9.09 47.80 -15.70
C GLU A 3 -9.07 46.83 -14.51
N ASN A 4 -10.26 46.42 -14.14
CA ASN A 4 -10.49 45.39 -13.13
C ASN A 4 -10.13 44.03 -13.76
N LYS A 5 -8.85 43.62 -13.72
CA LYS A 5 -8.41 42.30 -14.14
C LYS A 5 -9.02 41.26 -13.17
N VAL A 6 -10.13 40.69 -13.58
CA VAL A 6 -10.70 39.49 -12.90
C VAL A 6 -9.62 38.43 -12.95
N ALA A 7 -9.04 38.10 -11.79
CA ALA A 7 -8.10 37.01 -11.65
C ALA A 7 -8.82 35.68 -11.95
N VAL A 8 -8.65 35.20 -13.17
CA VAL A 8 -9.14 33.90 -13.57
C VAL A 8 -8.36 32.85 -12.73
N LYS A 9 -9.04 32.19 -11.80
CA LYS A 9 -8.45 31.05 -11.07
C LYS A 9 -7.94 30.04 -12.10
N PRO A 10 -6.67 29.63 -12.04
CA PRO A 10 -6.15 28.61 -12.95
C PRO A 10 -6.97 27.34 -12.77
N GLY A 11 -7.66 26.91 -13.83
CA GLY A 11 -8.40 25.66 -13.85
C GLY A 11 -7.42 24.51 -13.63
N LYS A 12 -7.80 23.52 -12.82
CA LYS A 12 -7.00 22.30 -12.67
C LYS A 12 -7.06 21.53 -14.00
N PRO A 13 -5.98 21.45 -14.79
CA PRO A 13 -6.01 20.85 -16.13
C PRO A 13 -6.33 19.37 -16.12
N TRP A 14 -6.20 18.69 -14.93
CA TRP A 14 -6.52 17.28 -14.70
C TRP A 14 -7.91 17.05 -14.09
N GLY A 15 -8.69 18.11 -13.86
CA GLY A 15 -10.04 18.00 -13.32
C GLY A 15 -11.04 17.69 -14.42
N ALA A 16 -11.75 16.55 -14.38
CA ALA A 16 -12.84 16.25 -15.30
C ALA A 16 -13.91 17.33 -15.22
N THR A 17 -14.33 17.85 -16.38
CA THR A 17 -15.42 18.80 -16.49
C THR A 17 -16.76 18.18 -16.09
N PRO A 18 -17.78 18.96 -15.67
CA PRO A 18 -19.10 18.42 -15.36
C PRO A 18 -19.71 17.62 -16.52
N ARG A 19 -19.43 18.02 -17.76
CA ARG A 19 -19.91 17.33 -18.97
C ARG A 19 -19.20 15.97 -19.16
N GLU A 20 -17.91 15.89 -18.90
CA GLU A 20 -17.16 14.62 -18.94
C GLU A 20 -17.65 13.66 -17.85
N ARG A 21 -17.89 14.15 -16.63
CA ARG A 21 -18.45 13.32 -15.54
C ARG A 21 -19.86 12.80 -15.87
N ALA A 22 -20.70 13.63 -16.48
CA ALA A 22 -22.03 13.20 -16.92
C ALA A 22 -21.95 12.13 -18.01
N PHE A 23 -20.99 12.27 -18.93
CA PHE A 23 -20.74 11.24 -19.94
C PHE A 23 -20.25 9.93 -19.33
N ASP A 24 -19.29 9.98 -18.41
CA ASP A 24 -18.75 8.80 -17.74
C ASP A 24 -19.84 8.04 -16.97
N LEU A 25 -20.70 8.76 -16.24
CA LEU A 25 -21.86 8.16 -15.57
C LEU A 25 -22.84 7.54 -16.56
N GLY A 26 -23.12 8.23 -17.66
CA GLY A 26 -23.97 7.70 -18.73
C GLY A 26 -23.39 6.45 -19.38
N ALA A 27 -22.09 6.43 -19.64
CA ALA A 27 -21.37 5.29 -20.19
C ALA A 27 -21.42 4.06 -19.26
N ILE A 28 -21.24 4.28 -17.96
CA ILE A 28 -21.36 3.21 -16.94
C ILE A 28 -22.78 2.65 -16.91
N LEU A 29 -23.80 3.51 -16.91
CA LEU A 29 -25.21 3.08 -16.92
C LEU A 29 -25.57 2.32 -18.19
N LEU A 30 -25.15 2.80 -19.36
CA LEU A 30 -25.38 2.13 -20.63
C LEU A 30 -24.68 0.78 -20.71
N ALA A 31 -23.43 0.69 -20.23
CA ALA A 31 -22.70 -0.57 -20.17
C ALA A 31 -23.36 -1.55 -19.20
N ALA A 32 -23.86 -1.09 -18.05
CA ALA A 32 -24.54 -1.93 -17.07
C ALA A 32 -25.89 -2.46 -17.62
N LEU A 33 -26.73 -1.61 -18.19
CA LEU A 33 -28.01 -2.02 -18.80
C LEU A 33 -27.78 -2.93 -20.02
N GLY A 34 -26.80 -2.58 -20.87
CA GLY A 34 -26.41 -3.39 -22.01
C GLY A 34 -25.88 -4.77 -21.62
N SER A 35 -25.07 -4.85 -20.58
CA SER A 35 -24.57 -6.12 -20.07
C SER A 35 -25.69 -7.00 -19.52
N PHE A 36 -26.64 -6.40 -18.80
CA PHE A 36 -27.81 -7.13 -18.32
C PHE A 36 -28.65 -7.67 -19.49
N ALA A 37 -28.95 -6.84 -20.47
CA ALA A 37 -29.75 -7.25 -21.66
C ALA A 37 -29.03 -8.34 -22.46
N LEU A 38 -27.74 -8.17 -22.77
CA LEU A 38 -26.99 -9.14 -23.58
C LEU A 38 -26.82 -10.49 -22.87
N VAL A 39 -26.54 -10.50 -21.59
CA VAL A 39 -26.40 -11.74 -20.81
C VAL A 39 -27.78 -12.43 -20.68
N ALA A 40 -28.85 -11.66 -20.46
CA ALA A 40 -30.23 -12.23 -20.41
C ALA A 40 -30.67 -12.87 -21.71
N MET A 41 -30.19 -12.35 -22.85
CA MET A 41 -30.53 -12.87 -24.22
C MET A 41 -29.54 -13.95 -24.70
N SER A 42 -28.45 -14.17 -23.99
CA SER A 42 -27.41 -15.15 -24.32
C SER A 42 -27.48 -16.39 -23.40
N GLU A 43 -26.81 -17.46 -23.80
CA GLU A 43 -26.65 -18.64 -22.95
C GLU A 43 -25.60 -18.44 -21.82
N LEU A 44 -24.96 -17.29 -21.77
CA LEU A 44 -23.96 -16.97 -20.74
C LEU A 44 -24.64 -16.84 -19.37
N LYS A 45 -24.11 -17.58 -18.38
CA LYS A 45 -24.68 -17.57 -17.03
C LYS A 45 -23.60 -17.25 -15.97
N GLY A 46 -24.00 -16.57 -14.92
CA GLY A 46 -23.17 -16.29 -13.75
C GLY A 46 -22.61 -14.86 -13.69
N LYS A 47 -22.14 -14.48 -12.51
CA LYS A 47 -21.66 -13.12 -12.21
C LYS A 47 -20.48 -12.69 -13.09
N LEU A 48 -19.63 -13.63 -13.48
CA LEU A 48 -18.47 -13.35 -14.35
C LEU A 48 -18.89 -12.99 -15.77
N ALA A 49 -20.01 -13.54 -16.29
CA ALA A 49 -20.53 -13.18 -17.59
C ALA A 49 -20.98 -11.71 -17.62
N TYR A 50 -21.71 -11.26 -16.60
CA TYR A 50 -22.10 -9.86 -16.47
C TYR A 50 -20.87 -8.94 -16.38
N ALA A 51 -19.88 -9.27 -15.55
CA ALA A 51 -18.67 -8.49 -15.42
C ALA A 51 -17.86 -8.41 -16.73
N GLY A 52 -17.71 -9.51 -17.44
CA GLY A 52 -16.99 -9.58 -18.71
C GLY A 52 -17.67 -8.76 -19.81
N VAL A 53 -18.99 -8.93 -19.98
CA VAL A 53 -19.78 -8.16 -20.97
C VAL A 53 -19.78 -6.67 -20.62
N PHE A 54 -19.96 -6.32 -19.34
CA PHE A 54 -19.85 -4.93 -18.87
C PHE A 54 -18.51 -4.32 -19.23
N PHE A 55 -17.41 -5.04 -18.96
CA PHE A 55 -16.06 -4.56 -19.22
C PHE A 55 -15.81 -4.33 -20.72
N ILE A 56 -16.29 -5.24 -21.58
CA ILE A 56 -16.20 -5.08 -23.03
C ILE A 56 -17.01 -3.86 -23.50
N LEU A 57 -18.24 -3.71 -23.00
CA LEU A 57 -19.09 -2.58 -23.37
C LEU A 57 -18.53 -1.23 -22.95
N ILE A 58 -17.98 -1.11 -21.74
CA ILE A 58 -17.40 0.15 -21.26
C ILE A 58 -16.16 0.53 -22.08
N ILE A 59 -15.33 -0.46 -22.46
CA ILE A 59 -14.20 -0.22 -23.37
C ILE A 59 -14.71 0.29 -24.73
N MET A 60 -15.71 -0.36 -25.32
CA MET A 60 -16.26 0.03 -26.61
C MET A 60 -16.86 1.45 -26.57
N ILE A 61 -17.67 1.76 -25.58
CA ILE A 61 -18.30 3.08 -25.43
C ILE A 61 -17.24 4.17 -25.31
N ASN A 62 -16.25 3.98 -24.42
CA ASN A 62 -15.16 4.94 -24.22
C ASN A 62 -14.28 5.07 -25.46
N PHE A 63 -13.97 3.98 -26.14
CA PHE A 63 -13.18 3.99 -27.36
C PHE A 63 -13.88 4.78 -28.47
N ILE A 64 -15.16 4.47 -28.75
CA ILE A 64 -15.96 5.12 -29.78
C ILE A 64 -16.08 6.62 -29.50
N HIS A 65 -16.42 6.98 -28.26
CA HIS A 65 -16.56 8.38 -27.88
C HIS A 65 -15.24 9.17 -28.07
N ASN A 66 -14.12 8.64 -27.57
CA ASN A 66 -12.84 9.32 -27.67
C ASN A 66 -12.30 9.33 -29.11
N TYR A 67 -12.61 8.31 -29.91
CA TYR A 67 -12.23 8.29 -31.32
C TYR A 67 -12.88 9.43 -32.10
N PHE A 68 -14.19 9.62 -31.95
CA PHE A 68 -14.91 10.69 -32.63
C PHE A 68 -14.68 12.10 -32.05
N SER A 69 -14.38 12.19 -30.75
CA SER A 69 -14.20 13.48 -30.07
C SER A 69 -12.77 14.00 -30.12
N ARG A 70 -11.75 13.13 -30.03
CA ARG A 70 -10.34 13.50 -29.82
C ARG A 70 -9.35 12.72 -30.72
N GLY A 71 -9.83 11.81 -31.55
CA GLY A 71 -9.03 11.03 -32.47
C GLY A 71 -8.44 9.72 -31.89
N ILE A 72 -7.69 9.00 -32.73
CA ILE A 72 -7.21 7.63 -32.45
C ILE A 72 -6.25 7.54 -31.25
N ALA A 73 -5.42 8.55 -31.02
CA ALA A 73 -4.50 8.55 -29.89
C ALA A 73 -5.28 8.54 -28.55
N SER A 74 -6.26 9.43 -28.39
CA SER A 74 -7.11 9.48 -27.20
C SER A 74 -7.99 8.24 -27.04
N ALA A 75 -8.41 7.61 -28.14
CA ALA A 75 -9.14 6.35 -28.09
C ALA A 75 -8.28 5.21 -27.53
N LYS A 76 -7.02 5.12 -27.91
CA LYS A 76 -6.06 4.15 -27.33
C LYS A 76 -5.78 4.42 -25.85
N ASP A 77 -5.61 5.68 -25.47
CA ASP A 77 -5.43 6.07 -24.07
C ASP A 77 -6.65 5.71 -23.21
N SER A 78 -7.87 5.81 -23.75
CA SER A 78 -9.08 5.42 -23.02
C SER A 78 -9.14 3.91 -22.74
N ILE A 79 -8.64 3.07 -23.65
CA ILE A 79 -8.50 1.63 -23.39
C ILE A 79 -7.55 1.39 -22.24
N ALA A 80 -6.33 1.96 -22.30
CA ALA A 80 -5.33 1.82 -21.24
C ALA A 80 -5.85 2.31 -19.90
N SER A 81 -6.54 3.45 -19.87
CA SER A 81 -7.19 3.99 -18.68
C SER A 81 -8.26 3.05 -18.11
N THR A 82 -9.11 2.47 -18.96
CA THR A 82 -10.15 1.52 -18.54
C THR A 82 -9.51 0.26 -17.92
N PHE A 83 -8.44 -0.27 -18.52
CA PHE A 83 -7.70 -1.39 -17.94
C PHE A 83 -7.04 -1.02 -16.60
N ALA A 84 -6.47 0.18 -16.48
CA ALA A 84 -5.87 0.63 -15.23
C ALA A 84 -6.92 0.73 -14.11
N VAL A 85 -8.09 1.34 -14.39
CA VAL A 85 -9.20 1.43 -13.42
C VAL A 85 -9.71 0.03 -13.05
N ALA A 86 -9.87 -0.87 -14.02
CA ALA A 86 -10.28 -2.24 -13.75
C ALA A 86 -9.27 -2.97 -12.86
N GLY A 87 -7.97 -2.81 -13.10
CA GLY A 87 -6.91 -3.37 -12.26
C GLY A 87 -6.99 -2.87 -10.82
N VAL A 88 -7.20 -1.57 -10.63
CA VAL A 88 -7.41 -0.98 -9.30
C VAL A 88 -8.64 -1.57 -8.62
N LEU A 89 -9.77 -1.68 -9.32
CA LEU A 89 -11.00 -2.24 -8.76
C LEU A 89 -10.85 -3.72 -8.40
N ILE A 90 -10.24 -4.52 -9.28
CA ILE A 90 -9.97 -5.95 -9.04
C ILE A 90 -9.11 -6.14 -7.79
N THR A 91 -8.19 -5.22 -7.52
CA THR A 91 -7.33 -5.27 -6.33
C THR A 91 -8.05 -4.77 -5.09
N LEU A 92 -8.77 -3.64 -5.18
CA LEU A 92 -9.39 -3.01 -4.02
C LEU A 92 -10.67 -3.72 -3.55
N LEU A 93 -11.48 -4.28 -4.46
CA LEU A 93 -12.73 -4.94 -4.09
C LEU A 93 -12.55 -6.10 -3.10
N PRO A 94 -11.62 -7.06 -3.31
CA PRO A 94 -11.39 -8.11 -2.33
C PRO A 94 -10.88 -7.55 -1.00
N ILE A 95 -9.98 -6.58 -1.03
CA ILE A 95 -9.42 -5.97 0.19
C ILE A 95 -10.52 -5.30 1.01
N THR A 96 -11.32 -4.44 0.38
CA THR A 96 -12.44 -3.76 1.06
C THR A 96 -13.49 -4.74 1.55
N SER A 97 -13.79 -5.79 0.78
CA SER A 97 -14.73 -6.84 1.18
C SER A 97 -14.26 -7.60 2.41
N ILE A 98 -12.97 -7.96 2.47
CA ILE A 98 -12.36 -8.62 3.62
C ILE A 98 -12.36 -7.69 4.84
N MET A 99 -11.96 -6.42 4.65
CA MET A 99 -11.97 -5.43 5.73
C MET A 99 -13.37 -5.21 6.30
N PHE A 100 -14.37 -5.12 5.42
CA PHE A 100 -15.77 -5.00 5.84
C PHE A 100 -16.24 -6.23 6.62
N ALA A 101 -15.92 -7.43 6.12
CA ALA A 101 -16.28 -8.68 6.80
C ALA A 101 -15.62 -8.82 8.19
N ILE A 102 -14.34 -8.42 8.30
CA ILE A 102 -13.62 -8.40 9.59
C ILE A 102 -14.29 -7.41 10.54
N PHE A 103 -14.59 -6.20 10.07
CA PHE A 103 -15.24 -5.17 10.89
C PHE A 103 -16.62 -5.61 11.37
N GLU A 104 -17.48 -6.11 10.45
CA GLU A 104 -18.83 -6.57 10.78
C GLU A 104 -18.83 -7.69 11.82
N ARG A 105 -17.91 -8.65 11.69
CA ARG A 105 -17.80 -9.76 12.64
C ARG A 105 -17.10 -9.36 13.94
N GLY A 106 -16.13 -8.45 13.86
CA GLY A 106 -15.28 -8.04 14.97
C GLY A 106 -15.86 -6.95 15.86
N LYS A 107 -16.80 -6.13 15.35
CA LYS A 107 -17.36 -4.99 16.09
C LYS A 107 -17.97 -5.35 17.44
N ALA A 108 -18.53 -6.55 17.57
CA ALA A 108 -19.08 -7.04 18.83
C ALA A 108 -17.99 -7.33 19.90
N GLY A 109 -16.74 -7.57 19.47
CA GLY A 109 -15.61 -7.77 20.37
C GLY A 109 -14.82 -6.50 20.68
N LEU A 110 -15.19 -5.33 20.11
CA LEU A 110 -14.53 -4.05 20.38
C LEU A 110 -14.99 -3.50 21.74
N ASN A 111 -14.33 -3.96 22.78
CA ASN A 111 -14.51 -3.49 24.14
C ASN A 111 -13.15 -3.18 24.79
N PHE A 112 -13.14 -2.54 25.96
CA PHE A 112 -11.90 -2.18 26.64
C PHE A 112 -11.06 -3.41 27.03
N ASN A 113 -11.70 -4.52 27.34
CA ASN A 113 -11.04 -5.77 27.68
C ASN A 113 -10.15 -6.30 26.53
N LEU A 114 -10.47 -5.96 25.28
CA LEU A 114 -9.65 -6.31 24.11
C LEU A 114 -8.18 -5.86 24.28
N PHE A 115 -7.94 -4.74 24.94
CA PHE A 115 -6.61 -4.16 25.12
C PHE A 115 -5.96 -4.51 26.46
N THR A 116 -6.72 -5.02 27.42
CA THR A 116 -6.26 -5.25 28.80
C THR A 116 -6.19 -6.72 29.21
N THR A 117 -6.79 -7.61 28.42
CA THR A 117 -6.76 -9.05 28.67
C THR A 117 -5.92 -9.79 27.62
N ASP A 118 -5.45 -10.97 27.99
CA ASP A 118 -4.75 -11.87 27.06
C ASP A 118 -5.69 -13.01 26.60
N MET A 119 -5.18 -13.90 25.74
CA MET A 119 -5.89 -15.09 25.25
C MET A 119 -5.40 -16.38 25.88
N LYS A 120 -4.73 -16.32 27.04
CA LYS A 120 -4.07 -17.48 27.65
C LYS A 120 -5.04 -18.60 28.03
N LEU A 121 -6.26 -18.23 28.42
CA LEU A 121 -7.29 -19.16 28.87
C LEU A 121 -8.44 -19.33 27.87
N ASN A 122 -8.34 -18.71 26.68
CA ASN A 122 -9.44 -18.70 25.71
C ASN A 122 -9.22 -19.69 24.58
N GLY A 123 -10.30 -20.35 24.20
CA GLY A 123 -10.35 -21.28 23.07
C GLY A 123 -11.06 -20.71 21.83
N PRO A 124 -11.00 -21.41 20.69
CA PRO A 124 -11.63 -20.97 19.44
C PRO A 124 -13.16 -20.85 19.49
N ASN A 125 -13.80 -21.52 20.45
CA ASN A 125 -15.26 -21.57 20.58
C ASN A 125 -15.80 -20.66 21.69
N ASP A 126 -14.94 -19.88 22.34
CA ASP A 126 -15.38 -18.98 23.41
C ASP A 126 -16.18 -17.81 22.83
N PRO A 127 -17.12 -17.23 23.59
CA PRO A 127 -17.92 -16.10 23.15
C PRO A 127 -17.05 -14.90 22.76
N ILE A 128 -17.51 -14.16 21.74
CA ILE A 128 -16.88 -12.91 21.31
C ILE A 128 -16.89 -11.91 22.48
N GLY A 129 -15.72 -11.38 22.82
CA GLY A 129 -15.56 -10.43 23.93
C GLY A 129 -14.90 -11.03 25.18
N GLN A 130 -14.65 -12.34 25.19
CA GLN A 130 -13.75 -12.99 26.15
C GLN A 130 -12.33 -13.00 25.56
N GLY A 131 -11.32 -12.73 26.38
CA GLY A 131 -9.94 -12.59 25.95
C GLY A 131 -9.61 -11.27 25.28
N GLY A 132 -8.37 -11.09 24.90
CA GLY A 132 -7.89 -9.84 24.31
C GLY A 132 -6.54 -9.92 23.61
N LEU A 133 -6.06 -8.77 23.18
CA LEU A 133 -4.84 -8.62 22.35
C LEU A 133 -3.61 -8.16 23.17
N LEU A 134 -3.70 -8.08 24.50
CA LEU A 134 -2.62 -7.54 25.33
C LEU A 134 -1.27 -8.21 25.06
N HIS A 135 -1.25 -9.55 24.99
CA HIS A 135 -0.04 -10.32 24.68
C HIS A 135 0.53 -10.02 23.29
N ALA A 136 -0.35 -9.84 22.30
CA ALA A 136 0.07 -9.52 20.92
C ALA A 136 0.59 -8.08 20.80
N LEU A 137 -0.07 -7.13 21.47
CA LEU A 137 0.34 -5.72 21.50
C LEU A 137 1.67 -5.54 22.21
N THR A 138 1.82 -6.13 23.40
CA THR A 138 3.07 -6.06 24.18
C THR A 138 4.22 -6.78 23.47
N GLY A 139 3.97 -7.98 22.92
CA GLY A 139 4.96 -8.72 22.16
C GLY A 139 5.43 -7.96 20.92
N SER A 140 4.51 -7.42 20.13
CA SER A 140 4.84 -6.58 18.96
C SER A 140 5.58 -5.30 19.37
N GLY A 141 5.14 -4.63 20.43
CA GLY A 141 5.79 -3.44 20.97
C GLY A 141 7.24 -3.70 21.40
N ILE A 142 7.50 -4.82 22.08
CA ILE A 142 8.85 -5.23 22.48
C ILE A 142 9.72 -5.53 21.26
N MET A 143 9.22 -6.31 20.28
CA MET A 143 9.97 -6.65 19.07
C MET A 143 10.32 -5.40 18.25
N VAL A 144 9.38 -4.48 18.06
CA VAL A 144 9.61 -3.21 17.36
C VAL A 144 10.57 -2.32 18.17
N GLY A 145 10.42 -2.26 19.49
CA GLY A 145 11.33 -1.53 20.38
C GLY A 145 12.78 -2.00 20.25
N ILE A 146 13.02 -3.31 20.26
CA ILE A 146 14.35 -3.91 20.04
C ILE A 146 14.88 -3.52 18.66
N ALA A 147 14.04 -3.66 17.64
CA ALA A 147 14.41 -3.32 16.26
C ALA A 147 14.80 -1.84 16.13
N LEU A 148 14.07 -0.93 16.75
CA LEU A 148 14.34 0.51 16.74
C LEU A 148 15.64 0.84 17.48
N ILE A 149 15.86 0.28 18.67
CA ILE A 149 17.09 0.52 19.46
C ILE A 149 18.35 0.15 18.67
N ILE A 150 18.27 -0.86 17.81
CA ILE A 150 19.38 -1.30 16.97
C ILE A 150 19.45 -0.48 15.68
N SER A 151 18.34 -0.35 14.99
CA SER A 151 18.32 0.18 13.63
C SER A 151 18.42 1.70 13.56
N LEU A 152 17.89 2.46 14.55
CA LEU A 152 17.98 3.92 14.55
C LEU A 152 19.42 4.42 14.61
N PRO A 153 20.25 4.02 15.60
CA PRO A 153 21.62 4.53 15.66
C PRO A 153 22.43 4.09 14.43
N ILE A 154 22.33 2.84 14.01
CA ILE A 154 23.08 2.34 12.86
C ILE A 154 22.63 3.05 11.56
N GLY A 155 21.33 3.19 11.34
CA GLY A 155 20.79 3.84 10.14
C GLY A 155 21.13 5.32 10.06
N ILE A 156 20.97 6.07 11.17
CA ILE A 156 21.28 7.50 11.22
C ILE A 156 22.79 7.74 11.05
N LEU A 157 23.64 7.00 11.75
CA LEU A 157 25.09 7.12 11.60
C LEU A 157 25.55 6.77 10.19
N THR A 158 24.91 5.76 9.56
CA THR A 158 25.15 5.44 8.17
C THR A 158 24.77 6.60 7.23
N ALA A 159 23.63 7.24 7.45
CA ALA A 159 23.23 8.40 6.68
C ALA A 159 24.19 9.58 6.83
N ILE A 160 24.60 9.90 8.06
CA ILE A 160 25.58 10.95 8.33
C ILE A 160 26.92 10.64 7.63
N TYR A 161 27.38 9.39 7.70
CA TYR A 161 28.61 8.99 7.02
C TYR A 161 28.51 9.20 5.49
N LEU A 162 27.37 8.84 4.90
CA LEU A 162 27.14 8.96 3.45
C LEU A 162 26.99 10.41 2.97
N THR A 163 26.45 11.30 3.81
CA THR A 163 26.16 12.69 3.44
C THR A 163 27.26 13.66 3.82
N GLU A 164 27.81 13.54 5.04
CA GLU A 164 28.75 14.52 5.62
C GLU A 164 30.21 14.06 5.48
N ILE A 165 30.54 12.85 5.90
CA ILE A 165 31.93 12.38 5.99
C ILE A 165 32.49 12.01 4.61
N LYS A 166 31.71 11.34 3.78
CA LYS A 166 32.06 10.94 2.38
C LYS A 166 33.44 10.30 2.25
N GLY A 167 33.76 9.38 3.17
CA GLY A 167 35.06 8.71 3.25
C GLY A 167 35.22 7.57 2.23
N TYR A 168 36.31 6.83 2.37
CA TYR A 168 36.70 5.70 1.49
C TYR A 168 35.60 4.62 1.35
N PHE A 169 34.85 4.37 2.42
CA PHE A 169 33.79 3.36 2.45
C PHE A 169 32.42 3.84 1.95
N THR A 170 32.28 5.07 1.47
CA THR A 170 30.98 5.61 1.00
C THR A 170 30.35 4.73 -0.09
N ARG A 171 31.12 4.33 -1.09
CA ARG A 171 30.62 3.48 -2.20
C ARG A 171 30.21 2.09 -1.72
N PRO A 172 31.05 1.34 -0.98
CA PRO A 172 30.67 0.03 -0.41
C PRO A 172 29.45 0.10 0.50
N ILE A 173 29.37 1.07 1.40
CA ILE A 173 28.23 1.22 2.32
C ILE A 173 26.96 1.55 1.55
N LYS A 174 27.03 2.46 0.59
CA LYS A 174 25.86 2.78 -0.26
C LYS A 174 25.37 1.57 -1.04
N PHE A 175 26.28 0.77 -1.59
CA PHE A 175 25.94 -0.49 -2.24
C PHE A 175 25.27 -1.47 -1.26
N LEU A 176 25.81 -1.61 -0.05
CA LEU A 176 25.27 -2.51 0.98
C LEU A 176 23.85 -2.09 1.38
N VAL A 177 23.63 -0.81 1.68
CA VAL A 177 22.30 -0.26 2.00
C VAL A 177 21.30 -0.52 0.86
N GLN A 178 21.75 -0.34 -0.38
CA GLN A 178 20.92 -0.56 -1.56
C GLN A 178 20.58 -2.04 -1.77
N ALA A 179 21.56 -2.92 -1.58
CA ALA A 179 21.37 -4.37 -1.65
C ALA A 179 20.43 -4.87 -0.55
N MET A 180 20.60 -4.40 0.69
CA MET A 180 19.74 -4.75 1.81
C MET A 180 18.29 -4.27 1.63
N SER A 181 18.09 -3.12 0.97
CA SER A 181 16.73 -2.60 0.67
C SER A 181 15.92 -3.52 -0.25
N GLY A 182 16.60 -4.35 -1.04
CA GLY A 182 15.98 -5.33 -1.93
C GLY A 182 15.71 -6.70 -1.32
N VAL A 183 16.12 -6.93 -0.06
CA VAL A 183 15.95 -8.23 0.60
C VAL A 183 14.49 -8.47 0.99
N PRO A 184 13.85 -9.56 0.50
CA PRO A 184 12.52 -9.92 0.95
C PRO A 184 12.48 -10.19 2.46
N SER A 185 11.43 -9.75 3.14
CA SER A 185 11.29 -9.90 4.62
C SER A 185 11.40 -11.35 5.10
N ILE A 186 10.89 -12.30 4.29
CA ILE A 186 11.00 -13.73 4.58
C ILE A 186 12.47 -14.17 4.65
N VAL A 187 13.32 -13.65 3.75
CA VAL A 187 14.75 -13.98 3.73
C VAL A 187 15.46 -13.47 4.98
N ALA A 188 15.16 -12.26 5.43
CA ALA A 188 15.72 -11.74 6.68
C ALA A 188 15.30 -12.59 7.91
N GLY A 189 14.04 -13.02 7.97
CA GLY A 189 13.55 -13.92 9.00
C GLY A 189 14.24 -15.28 8.98
N LEU A 190 14.34 -15.90 7.79
CA LEU A 190 15.03 -17.17 7.60
C LEU A 190 16.52 -17.10 7.89
N PHE A 191 17.15 -15.97 7.58
CA PHE A 191 18.56 -15.73 7.92
C PHE A 191 18.79 -15.77 9.45
N ILE A 192 18.00 -15.03 10.22
CA ILE A 192 18.09 -15.06 11.69
C ILE A 192 17.77 -16.45 12.22
N LEU A 193 16.76 -17.12 11.66
CA LEU A 193 16.41 -18.48 12.07
C LEU A 193 17.57 -19.46 11.86
N SER A 194 18.20 -19.43 10.69
CA SER A 194 19.27 -20.35 10.34
C SER A 194 20.63 -20.00 10.95
N ALA A 195 20.95 -18.70 11.02
CA ALA A 195 22.26 -18.25 11.47
C ALA A 195 22.38 -18.10 12.99
N ILE A 196 21.27 -17.83 13.68
CA ILE A 196 21.29 -17.56 15.13
C ILE A 196 20.41 -18.54 15.89
N VAL A 197 19.15 -18.72 15.50
CA VAL A 197 18.22 -19.53 16.29
C VAL A 197 18.66 -21.00 16.33
N PHE A 198 18.87 -21.62 15.19
CA PHE A 198 19.23 -23.05 15.14
C PHE A 198 20.58 -23.36 15.80
N PRO A 199 21.69 -22.64 15.54
CA PRO A 199 22.98 -23.00 16.11
C PRO A 199 23.18 -22.49 17.53
N ILE A 200 22.58 -21.36 17.95
CA ILE A 200 22.89 -20.68 19.21
C ILE A 200 21.78 -20.83 20.24
N THR A 201 20.57 -20.29 19.94
CA THR A 201 19.49 -20.23 20.93
C THR A 201 18.61 -21.47 20.97
N LYS A 202 18.55 -22.22 19.86
CA LYS A 202 17.73 -23.42 19.65
C LYS A 202 16.22 -23.19 19.81
N THR A 203 15.80 -22.03 20.31
CA THR A 203 14.40 -21.65 20.52
C THR A 203 14.12 -20.28 19.92
N PRO A 204 13.05 -20.11 19.15
CA PRO A 204 12.58 -18.81 18.68
C PRO A 204 12.20 -17.91 19.87
N SER A 205 12.48 -16.61 19.75
CA SER A 205 12.12 -15.61 20.77
C SER A 205 11.78 -14.26 20.13
N GLY A 206 11.10 -13.40 20.88
CA GLY A 206 10.84 -12.02 20.47
C GLY A 206 12.12 -11.20 20.20
N LEU A 207 13.21 -11.52 20.89
CA LEU A 207 14.51 -10.90 20.63
C LEU A 207 15.01 -11.24 19.21
N MET A 208 14.93 -12.51 18.82
CA MET A 208 15.34 -12.94 17.46
C MET A 208 14.46 -12.32 16.38
N ALA A 209 13.16 -12.20 16.64
CA ALA A 209 12.24 -11.50 15.75
C ALA A 209 12.57 -10.00 15.64
N GLY A 210 12.90 -9.34 16.75
CA GLY A 210 13.38 -7.95 16.77
C GLY A 210 14.69 -7.76 15.98
N LEU A 211 15.63 -8.71 16.06
CA LEU A 211 16.85 -8.70 15.25
C LEU A 211 16.54 -8.86 13.75
N ALA A 212 15.63 -9.74 13.38
CA ALA A 212 15.21 -9.89 11.99
C ALA A 212 14.55 -8.59 11.44
N LEU A 213 13.73 -7.92 12.25
CA LEU A 213 13.14 -6.63 11.92
C LEU A 213 14.21 -5.54 11.78
N SER A 214 15.24 -5.53 12.63
CA SER A 214 16.32 -4.53 12.57
C SER A 214 17.08 -4.58 11.24
N ILE A 215 17.31 -5.79 10.69
CA ILE A 215 17.96 -5.96 9.38
C ILE A 215 17.17 -5.25 8.27
N LEU A 216 15.83 -5.30 8.32
CA LEU A 216 14.96 -4.64 7.35
C LEU A 216 14.85 -3.13 7.57
N MET A 217 14.92 -2.69 8.83
CA MET A 217 14.76 -1.29 9.21
C MET A 217 16.02 -0.46 8.98
N ILE A 218 17.21 -1.02 9.15
CA ILE A 218 18.49 -0.30 8.95
C ILE A 218 18.57 0.39 7.58
N PRO A 219 18.39 -0.30 6.44
CA PRO A 219 18.51 0.35 5.15
C PRO A 219 17.40 1.40 4.89
N THR A 220 16.21 1.17 5.40
CA THR A 220 15.09 2.12 5.28
C THR A 220 15.39 3.40 6.04
N ILE A 221 15.84 3.30 7.28
CA ILE A 221 16.20 4.45 8.12
C ILE A 221 17.41 5.18 7.51
N ALA A 222 18.45 4.45 7.09
CA ALA A 222 19.63 5.05 6.47
C ALA A 222 19.27 5.87 5.23
N ARG A 223 18.44 5.31 4.36
CA ARG A 223 18.02 5.97 3.12
C ARG A 223 17.14 7.19 3.38
N THR A 224 16.11 7.05 4.22
CA THR A 224 15.23 8.17 4.56
C THR A 224 16.00 9.29 5.25
N SER A 225 16.92 8.96 6.16
CA SER A 225 17.76 9.94 6.83
C SER A 225 18.75 10.61 5.86
N GLU A 226 19.34 9.86 4.89
CA GLU A 226 20.18 10.41 3.82
C GLU A 226 19.38 11.44 3.00
N GLU A 227 18.17 11.10 2.57
CA GLU A 227 17.30 11.99 1.81
C GLU A 227 16.95 13.28 2.58
N VAL A 228 16.61 13.17 3.86
CA VAL A 228 16.29 14.32 4.72
C VAL A 228 17.54 15.20 4.93
N LEU A 229 18.70 14.62 5.21
CA LEU A 229 19.94 15.37 5.37
C LEU A 229 20.33 16.12 4.10
N LEU A 230 20.09 15.55 2.92
CA LEU A 230 20.36 16.21 1.64
C LEU A 230 19.44 17.41 1.36
N LEU A 231 18.30 17.53 2.01
CA LEU A 231 17.39 18.70 1.89
C LEU A 231 17.89 19.92 2.68
N ILE A 232 18.80 19.73 3.63
CA ILE A 232 19.35 20.82 4.43
C ILE A 232 20.31 21.64 3.55
N PRO A 233 20.13 22.98 3.41
CA PRO A 233 21.05 23.83 2.66
C PRO A 233 22.49 23.73 3.21
N PRO A 234 23.51 23.85 2.33
CA PRO A 234 24.93 23.77 2.75
C PRO A 234 25.28 24.76 3.86
N ASP A 235 24.70 25.96 3.83
CA ASP A 235 24.94 27.04 4.79
C ASP A 235 24.48 26.73 6.22
N LEU A 236 23.64 25.70 6.39
CA LEU A 236 23.13 25.26 7.70
C LEU A 236 23.78 23.97 8.19
N ARG A 237 24.80 23.49 7.47
CA ARG A 237 25.51 22.24 7.79
C ARG A 237 26.85 22.46 8.49
N GLU A 238 27.20 23.72 8.80
CA GLU A 238 28.43 24.09 9.53
C GLU A 238 28.32 23.90 11.05
#